data_975172ebbacfad911aada81f1e304246
#
_entry.id   975172ebbacfad911aada81f1e304246
#
_cell.length_a   1.000
_cell.length_b   1.000
_cell.length_c   1.000
_cell.angle_alpha   90.00
_cell.angle_beta   90.00
_cell.angle_gamma   90.00
#
_symmetry.space_group_name_H-M   'P 1'
#
loop_
_entity.id
_entity.type
_entity.pdbx_description
1 polymer ?
#
loop_
_entity_poly.entity_id
_entity_poly.type
_entity_poly.pdbx_seq_one_letter_code
_entity_poly.pdbx_strand_id
1 'polypeptide(L)'
;WDEYNERKEPLKNVWADFKKDLFNPEYKVVGQNLLGFDVYMVAGMQRSLGETPDYSYLKRIYDTRAYGKAYREELDKPKGNLLSWQYKIIHDRSLKARVSQNQLLKFFGIDFDDDLLHNALYDNQKCYEVFKALKKHMNL
;
A
#
# COMPACT_ATOMS: atom_id res chain seq x y z
N TRP A 1 25.12 0.13 2.75
CA TRP A 1 25.08 -0.88 3.83
C TRP A 1 25.58 -0.30 5.16
N ASP A 2 26.54 0.63 5.14
CA ASP A 2 27.10 1.22 6.37
C ASP A 2 26.07 2.04 7.13
N GLU A 3 25.32 2.92 6.43
CA GLU A 3 24.23 3.67 7.01
C GLU A 3 23.11 2.76 7.62
N TYR A 4 22.81 1.65 6.96
CA TYR A 4 21.86 0.67 7.49
C TYR A 4 22.39 0.03 8.79
N ASN A 5 23.66 -0.36 8.80
CA ASN A 5 24.28 -0.99 9.96
C ASN A 5 24.38 -0.07 11.18
N GLU A 6 24.55 1.24 10.93
CA GLU A 6 24.58 2.26 11.99
C GLU A 6 23.19 2.54 12.58
N ARG A 7 22.14 2.46 11.75
CA ARG A 7 20.76 2.86 12.15
C ARG A 7 19.81 1.69 12.40
N LYS A 8 20.24 0.46 12.15
CA LYS A 8 19.37 -0.70 12.34
C LYS A 8 18.94 -0.85 13.79
N GLU A 9 17.68 -1.05 13.99
CA GLU A 9 17.11 -1.38 15.29
C GLU A 9 16.65 -2.84 15.34
N PRO A 10 16.58 -3.46 16.54
CA PRO A 10 15.99 -4.78 16.68
C PRO A 10 14.55 -4.81 16.13
N LEU A 11 14.25 -5.83 15.32
CA LEU A 11 12.92 -5.99 14.70
C LEU A 11 11.78 -5.85 15.70
N LYS A 12 11.97 -6.35 16.92
CA LYS A 12 10.98 -6.25 18.00
C LYS A 12 10.62 -4.80 18.35
N ASN A 13 11.61 -3.90 18.35
CA ASN A 13 11.39 -2.49 18.68
C ASN A 13 10.64 -1.79 17.53
N VAL A 14 11.14 -1.98 16.29
CA VAL A 14 10.50 -1.44 15.10
C VAL A 14 9.05 -1.92 15.00
N TRP A 15 8.82 -3.21 15.26
CA TRP A 15 7.46 -3.76 15.27
C TRP A 15 6.59 -3.16 16.37
N ALA A 16 7.14 -2.98 17.59
CA ALA A 16 6.40 -2.40 18.71
C ALA A 16 5.89 -0.98 18.41
N ASP A 17 6.64 -0.20 17.64
CA ASP A 17 6.23 1.14 17.23
C ASP A 17 5.28 1.09 16.03
N PHE A 18 5.62 0.36 14.99
CA PHE A 18 4.80 0.24 13.79
C PHE A 18 3.39 -0.30 14.07
N LYS A 19 3.26 -1.29 14.96
CA LYS A 19 1.94 -1.86 15.27
C LYS A 19 1.00 -0.89 15.96
N LYS A 20 1.51 0.12 16.67
CA LYS A 20 0.67 1.15 17.30
C LYS A 20 -0.14 1.90 16.25
N ASP A 21 0.50 2.25 15.12
CA ASP A 21 -0.16 2.95 14.02
C ASP A 21 -0.98 1.98 13.17
N LEU A 22 -0.42 0.82 12.83
CA LEU A 22 -1.09 -0.18 12.00
C LEU A 22 -2.44 -0.62 12.58
N PHE A 23 -2.52 -0.83 13.89
CA PHE A 23 -3.74 -1.28 14.57
C PHE A 23 -4.59 -0.15 15.15
N ASN A 24 -4.17 1.12 15.02
CA ASN A 24 -5.00 2.25 15.41
C ASN A 24 -6.26 2.32 14.51
N PRO A 25 -7.47 2.17 15.06
CA PRO A 25 -8.72 2.15 14.29
C PRO A 25 -9.02 3.47 13.58
N GLU A 26 -8.46 4.59 14.05
CA GLU A 26 -8.66 5.92 13.46
C GLU A 26 -7.87 6.11 12.15
N TYR A 27 -6.83 5.29 11.93
CA TYR A 27 -5.97 5.44 10.76
C TYR A 27 -6.42 4.56 9.60
N LYS A 28 -6.35 5.09 8.40
CA LYS A 28 -6.43 4.32 7.14
C LYS A 28 -5.04 3.85 6.76
N VAL A 29 -4.96 2.65 6.21
CA VAL A 29 -3.70 2.07 5.72
C VAL A 29 -3.66 2.24 4.22
N VAL A 30 -2.71 3.02 3.73
CA VAL A 30 -2.57 3.32 2.31
C VAL A 30 -1.22 2.82 1.82
N GLY A 31 -1.20 2.18 0.67
CA GLY A 31 0.05 1.75 0.05
C GLY A 31 -0.16 1.16 -1.34
N GLN A 32 0.94 0.81 -1.97
CA GLN A 32 0.97 0.27 -3.32
C GLN A 32 1.15 -1.25 -3.29
N ASN A 33 0.18 -2.00 -3.79
CA ASN A 33 0.20 -3.46 -3.82
C ASN A 33 0.23 -4.13 -2.43
N LEU A 34 -0.36 -3.47 -1.44
CA LEU A 34 -0.40 -3.98 -0.06
C LEU A 34 -0.98 -5.38 0.03
N LEU A 35 -2.11 -5.61 -0.65
CA LEU A 35 -2.82 -6.90 -0.64
C LEU A 35 -2.09 -8.00 -1.42
N GLY A 36 -1.16 -7.63 -2.28
CA GLY A 36 -0.34 -8.56 -3.05
C GLY A 36 1.02 -8.86 -2.42
N PHE A 37 1.49 -8.05 -1.46
CA PHE A 37 2.83 -8.18 -0.91
C PHE A 37 2.92 -7.88 0.59
N ASP A 38 2.67 -6.65 1.04
CA ASP A 38 2.99 -6.20 2.39
C ASP A 38 2.21 -6.94 3.48
N VAL A 39 0.98 -7.34 3.20
CA VAL A 39 0.16 -8.13 4.13
C VAL A 39 0.84 -9.44 4.50
N TYR A 40 1.50 -10.08 3.55
CA TYR A 40 2.24 -11.33 3.79
C TYR A 40 3.53 -11.08 4.58
N MET A 41 4.20 -9.96 4.30
CA MET A 41 5.40 -9.57 5.05
C MET A 41 5.09 -9.26 6.51
N VAL A 42 4.01 -8.51 6.77
CA VAL A 42 3.53 -8.23 8.14
C VAL A 42 3.18 -9.53 8.88
N ALA A 43 2.44 -10.44 8.24
CA ALA A 43 2.10 -11.73 8.84
C ALA A 43 3.35 -12.60 9.12
N GLY A 44 4.34 -12.58 8.22
CA GLY A 44 5.62 -13.27 8.40
C GLY A 44 6.40 -12.70 9.57
N MET A 45 6.46 -11.37 9.69
CA MET A 45 7.11 -10.68 10.80
C MET A 45 6.46 -11.01 12.15
N GLN A 46 5.14 -10.98 12.23
CA GLN A 46 4.42 -11.38 13.46
C GLN A 46 4.78 -12.80 13.88
N ARG A 47 4.76 -13.76 12.95
CA ARG A 47 5.15 -15.15 13.24
C ARG A 47 6.60 -15.26 13.72
N SER A 48 7.53 -14.52 13.10
CA SER A 48 8.95 -14.54 13.51
C SER A 48 9.19 -13.99 14.91
N LEU A 49 8.28 -13.15 15.40
CA LEU A 49 8.27 -12.61 16.77
C LEU A 49 7.42 -13.45 17.75
N GLY A 50 6.90 -14.61 17.30
CA GLY A 50 6.07 -15.48 18.13
C GLY A 50 4.63 -15.01 18.31
N GLU A 51 4.18 -14.02 17.51
CA GLU A 51 2.81 -13.52 17.53
C GLU A 51 1.92 -14.28 16.52
N THR A 52 0.65 -14.43 16.85
CA THR A 52 -0.37 -14.87 15.87
C THR A 52 -0.67 -13.71 14.94
N PRO A 53 -0.69 -13.92 13.59
CA PRO A 53 -1.01 -12.85 12.65
C PRO A 53 -2.39 -12.24 12.91
N ASP A 54 -2.43 -10.93 13.07
CA ASP A 54 -3.65 -10.14 13.19
C ASP A 54 -3.92 -9.41 11.87
N TYR A 55 -5.06 -9.66 11.28
CA TYR A 55 -5.51 -9.09 10.01
C TYR A 55 -6.61 -8.02 10.19
N SER A 56 -6.84 -7.54 11.40
CA SER A 56 -7.91 -6.57 11.70
C SER A 56 -7.77 -5.25 10.92
N TYR A 57 -6.54 -4.85 10.59
CA TYR A 57 -6.24 -3.65 9.81
C TYR A 57 -6.68 -3.73 8.34
N LEU A 58 -6.91 -4.92 7.80
CA LEU A 58 -7.29 -5.11 6.39
C LEU A 58 -8.58 -4.37 6.01
N LYS A 59 -9.50 -4.17 6.95
CA LYS A 59 -10.75 -3.42 6.73
C LYS A 59 -10.51 -1.94 6.40
N ARG A 60 -9.32 -1.42 6.71
CA ARG A 60 -8.93 -0.02 6.56
C ARG A 60 -7.95 0.22 5.44
N ILE A 61 -7.61 -0.83 4.66
CA ILE A 61 -6.66 -0.75 3.55
C ILE A 61 -7.27 -0.03 2.35
N TYR A 62 -6.46 0.83 1.76
CA TYR A 62 -6.63 1.45 0.45
C TYR A 62 -5.40 1.14 -0.39
N ASP A 63 -5.50 0.16 -1.26
CA ASP A 63 -4.40 -0.28 -2.13
C ASP A 63 -4.43 0.51 -3.44
N THR A 64 -3.45 1.41 -3.63
CA THR A 64 -3.38 2.27 -4.82
C THR A 64 -3.25 1.49 -6.11
N ARG A 65 -2.73 0.25 -6.08
CA ARG A 65 -2.72 -0.63 -7.24
C ARG A 65 -4.13 -1.07 -7.63
N ALA A 66 -4.97 -1.43 -6.67
CA ALA A 66 -6.36 -1.83 -6.93
C ALA A 66 -7.17 -0.67 -7.51
N TYR A 67 -7.11 0.48 -6.83
CA TYR A 67 -7.85 1.67 -7.27
C TYR A 67 -7.33 2.21 -8.60
N GLY A 68 -6.01 2.27 -8.78
CA GLY A 68 -5.40 2.71 -10.03
C GLY A 68 -5.79 1.82 -11.22
N LYS A 69 -5.84 0.49 -10.99
CA LYS A 69 -6.26 -0.47 -12.00
C LYS A 69 -7.73 -0.29 -12.36
N ALA A 70 -8.59 -0.19 -11.35
CA ALA A 70 -10.02 0.07 -11.56
C ALA A 70 -10.27 1.39 -12.27
N TYR A 71 -9.57 2.46 -11.90
CA TYR A 71 -9.72 3.77 -12.54
C TYR A 71 -9.31 3.74 -14.01
N ARG A 72 -8.16 3.12 -14.33
CA ARG A 72 -7.66 3.05 -15.71
C ARG A 72 -8.43 2.10 -16.63
N GLU A 73 -9.14 1.14 -16.06
CA GLU A 73 -10.02 0.20 -16.77
C GLU A 73 -11.50 0.65 -16.71
N GLU A 74 -11.76 1.87 -16.22
CA GLU A 74 -13.10 2.47 -16.13
C GLU A 74 -14.13 1.60 -15.41
N LEU A 75 -13.67 0.86 -14.39
CA LEU A 75 -14.53 -0.03 -13.64
C LEU A 75 -15.39 0.75 -12.64
N ASP A 76 -16.55 0.20 -12.35
CA ASP A 76 -17.45 0.71 -11.31
C ASP A 76 -16.74 0.87 -9.96
N LYS A 77 -17.17 1.89 -9.22
CA LYS A 77 -16.78 2.07 -7.82
C LYS A 77 -17.11 0.82 -7.01
N PRO A 78 -16.33 0.57 -5.94
CA PRO A 78 -16.59 -0.57 -5.09
C PRO A 78 -18.00 -0.54 -4.53
N LYS A 79 -18.72 -1.65 -4.70
CA LYS A 79 -20.02 -1.91 -4.07
C LYS A 79 -19.83 -3.03 -3.05
N GLY A 80 -20.31 -2.83 -1.83
CA GLY A 80 -20.22 -3.85 -0.77
C GLY A 80 -18.87 -3.92 -0.08
N ASN A 81 -18.30 -5.13 0.06
CA ASN A 81 -17.07 -5.33 0.82
C ASN A 81 -15.83 -4.80 0.08
N LEU A 82 -15.28 -3.69 0.57
CA LEU A 82 -14.16 -2.99 -0.02
C LEU A 82 -12.89 -3.86 -0.13
N LEU A 83 -12.61 -4.67 0.87
CA LEU A 83 -11.43 -5.56 0.87
C LEU A 83 -11.56 -6.61 -0.24
N SER A 84 -12.70 -7.26 -0.33
CA SER A 84 -12.96 -8.27 -1.36
C SER A 84 -12.91 -7.69 -2.77
N TRP A 85 -13.42 -6.47 -2.96
CA TRP A 85 -13.36 -5.77 -4.23
C TRP A 85 -11.91 -5.48 -4.63
N GLN A 86 -11.10 -4.88 -3.75
CA GLN A 86 -9.69 -4.60 -4.01
C GLN A 86 -8.92 -5.88 -4.34
N TYR A 87 -9.15 -6.94 -3.59
CA TYR A 87 -8.49 -8.23 -3.82
C TYR A 87 -8.82 -8.81 -5.21
N LYS A 88 -10.09 -8.77 -5.62
CA LYS A 88 -10.50 -9.19 -6.97
C LYS A 88 -9.80 -8.38 -8.05
N ILE A 89 -9.78 -7.06 -7.94
CA ILE A 89 -9.14 -6.17 -8.93
C ILE A 89 -7.64 -6.46 -9.07
N ILE A 90 -6.93 -6.65 -7.98
CA ILE A 90 -5.48 -6.93 -8.02
C ILE A 90 -5.20 -8.25 -8.73
N HIS A 91 -6.01 -9.28 -8.48
CA HIS A 91 -5.78 -10.64 -8.98
C HIS A 91 -6.46 -10.92 -10.32
N ASP A 92 -7.28 -10.01 -10.82
CA ASP A 92 -7.92 -10.17 -12.13
C ASP A 92 -6.89 -10.01 -13.26
N ARG A 93 -6.61 -11.13 -13.93
CA ARG A 93 -5.64 -11.21 -15.04
C ARG A 93 -6.21 -10.68 -16.35
N SER A 94 -7.52 -10.47 -16.46
CA SER A 94 -8.14 -9.89 -17.65
C SER A 94 -7.85 -8.39 -17.74
N LEU A 95 -7.70 -7.72 -16.61
CA LEU A 95 -7.38 -6.30 -16.54
C LEU A 95 -5.90 -6.06 -16.88
N LYS A 96 -5.65 -5.27 -17.93
CA LYS A 96 -4.31 -5.09 -18.52
C LYS A 96 -3.62 -3.78 -18.14
N ALA A 97 -4.32 -2.85 -17.48
CA ALA A 97 -3.74 -1.58 -17.08
C ALA A 97 -2.48 -1.77 -16.23
N ARG A 98 -1.39 -1.15 -16.67
CA ARG A 98 -0.12 -1.13 -15.93
C ARG A 98 -0.20 -0.05 -14.86
N VAL A 99 -0.02 -0.42 -13.61
CA VAL A 99 -0.30 0.40 -12.43
C VAL A 99 0.79 0.27 -11.37
N SER A 100 2.06 0.18 -11.78
CA SER A 100 3.16 0.41 -10.83
C SER A 100 3.08 1.85 -10.32
N GLN A 101 3.74 2.14 -9.21
CA GLN A 101 3.75 3.50 -8.64
C GLN A 101 4.20 4.53 -9.66
N ASN A 102 5.34 4.31 -10.34
CA ASN A 102 5.85 5.15 -11.42
C ASN A 102 4.81 5.41 -12.50
N GLN A 103 4.08 4.38 -12.92
CA GLN A 103 3.09 4.49 -13.98
C GLN A 103 1.87 5.31 -13.55
N LEU A 104 1.47 5.21 -12.28
CA LEU A 104 0.42 6.04 -11.72
C LEU A 104 0.87 7.49 -11.53
N LEU A 105 2.11 7.72 -11.09
CA LEU A 105 2.69 9.06 -11.00
C LEU A 105 2.68 9.76 -12.37
N LYS A 106 3.21 9.10 -13.39
CA LYS A 106 3.19 9.61 -14.78
C LYS A 106 1.77 9.84 -15.30
N PHE A 107 0.86 8.92 -15.03
CA PHE A 107 -0.52 9.00 -15.48
C PHE A 107 -1.27 10.20 -14.88
N PHE A 108 -1.03 10.51 -13.60
CA PHE A 108 -1.64 11.65 -12.92
C PHE A 108 -0.86 12.95 -13.06
N GLY A 109 0.26 12.96 -13.79
CA GLY A 109 1.12 14.15 -13.94
C GLY A 109 1.74 14.60 -12.62
N ILE A 110 2.05 13.67 -11.73
CA ILE A 110 2.70 13.94 -10.45
C ILE A 110 4.20 13.89 -10.67
N ASP A 111 4.89 14.99 -10.37
CA ASP A 111 6.34 15.08 -10.49
C ASP A 111 7.04 14.16 -9.49
N PHE A 112 8.06 13.46 -9.95
CA PHE A 112 8.90 12.62 -9.13
C PHE A 112 10.31 12.51 -9.71
N ASP A 113 11.27 12.19 -8.85
CA ASP A 113 12.65 11.97 -9.19
C ASP A 113 12.88 10.45 -9.29
N ASP A 114 13.28 9.98 -10.48
CA ASP A 114 13.54 8.55 -10.72
C ASP A 114 14.71 8.04 -9.86
N ASP A 115 15.69 8.90 -9.54
CA ASP A 115 16.88 8.53 -8.74
C ASP A 115 16.55 8.36 -7.25
N LEU A 116 15.45 8.95 -6.79
CA LEU A 116 14.97 8.80 -5.41
C LEU A 116 13.99 7.64 -5.23
N LEU A 117 13.54 7.01 -6.31
CA LEU A 117 12.72 5.80 -6.23
C LEU A 117 13.52 4.68 -5.55
N HIS A 118 12.81 3.86 -4.76
CA HIS A 118 13.35 2.86 -3.85
C HIS A 118 13.91 3.41 -2.52
N ASN A 119 13.78 4.72 -2.28
CA ASN A 119 13.88 5.26 -0.93
C ASN A 119 12.49 5.11 -0.26
N ALA A 120 12.42 4.38 0.84
CA ALA A 120 11.16 4.02 1.49
C ALA A 120 10.31 5.24 1.89
N LEU A 121 10.94 6.31 2.38
CA LEU A 121 10.21 7.52 2.77
C LEU A 121 9.67 8.25 1.53
N TYR A 122 10.49 8.39 0.50
CA TYR A 122 10.09 9.03 -0.74
C TYR A 122 8.97 8.26 -1.44
N ASP A 123 9.09 6.94 -1.51
CA ASP A 123 8.07 6.07 -2.10
C ASP A 123 6.73 6.19 -1.36
N ASN A 124 6.76 6.25 -0.03
CA ASN A 124 5.55 6.45 0.77
C ASN A 124 4.90 7.81 0.52
N GLN A 125 5.69 8.90 0.41
CA GLN A 125 5.20 10.22 0.08
C GLN A 125 4.54 10.24 -1.30
N LYS A 126 5.18 9.66 -2.31
CA LYS A 126 4.66 9.57 -3.68
C LYS A 126 3.44 8.64 -3.78
N CYS A 127 3.42 7.54 -3.05
CA CYS A 127 2.24 6.69 -2.93
C CYS A 127 1.03 7.47 -2.36
N TYR A 128 1.26 8.30 -1.36
CA TYR A 128 0.20 9.13 -0.79
C TYR A 128 -0.31 10.21 -1.77
N GLU A 129 0.58 10.79 -2.60
CA GLU A 129 0.16 11.71 -3.66
C GLU A 129 -0.71 11.01 -4.71
N VAL A 130 -0.35 9.80 -5.13
CA VAL A 130 -1.19 8.95 -6.00
C VAL A 130 -2.54 8.68 -5.36
N PHE A 131 -2.57 8.34 -4.06
CA PHE A 131 -3.82 8.11 -3.35
C PHE A 131 -4.72 9.36 -3.32
N LYS A 132 -4.15 10.55 -3.10
CA LYS A 132 -4.91 11.82 -3.16
C LYS A 132 -5.52 12.05 -4.54
N ALA A 133 -4.75 11.79 -5.60
CA ALA A 133 -5.25 11.90 -6.97
C ALA A 133 -6.40 10.90 -7.23
N LEU A 134 -6.23 9.64 -6.88
CA LEU A 134 -7.28 8.62 -6.99
C LEU A 134 -8.53 9.00 -6.20
N LYS A 135 -8.36 9.47 -4.96
CA LYS A 135 -9.47 9.91 -4.12
C LYS A 135 -10.27 11.03 -4.78
N LYS A 136 -9.58 12.01 -5.36
CA LYS A 136 -10.22 13.12 -6.07
C LYS A 136 -10.98 12.64 -7.30
N HIS A 137 -10.35 11.83 -8.15
CA HIS A 137 -10.93 11.40 -9.43
C HIS A 137 -12.04 10.36 -9.28
N MET A 138 -11.96 9.52 -8.26
CA MET A 138 -12.96 8.49 -7.99
C MET A 138 -14.02 8.89 -6.96
N ASN A 139 -13.92 10.08 -6.33
CA ASN A 139 -14.79 10.52 -5.22
C ASN A 139 -14.87 9.46 -4.09
N LEU A 140 -13.72 9.07 -3.54
CA LEU A 140 -13.60 8.08 -2.46
C LEU A 140 -13.72 8.71 -1.07
#